data_8330b96e14dc7cd071bdbc244d35fb74
#
_entry.id   8330b96e14dc7cd071bdbc244d35fb74
#
_cell.length_a   1.000
_cell.length_b   1.000
_cell.length_c   1.000
_cell.angle_alpha   90.00
_cell.angle_beta   90.00
_cell.angle_gamma   90.00
#
_symmetry.space_group_name_H-M   'P 1'
#
loop_
_entity.id
_entity.type
_entity.pdbx_description
1 polymer ?
#
loop_
_entity_poly.entity_id
_entity_poly.type
_entity_poly.pdbx_seq_one_letter_code
_entity_poly.pdbx_strand_id
1 'polypeptide(L)'
;MEGNMSKVMSLLSELSLSDEPKKHLIELKTTLITLTAPRIKELPSNLNLNVLFDSFNSSDSEQVELTVDILTHLLPFVSPKEVVERFSEHLLRGLAHPHEKVRTLVLKEIQLCSDTDTGVMSVVSDAPLLLGVVSGLGDSSLGVVKVACDTLLTVCKQTEGIRAVFSSESVSTMQSVMAKSDSCRFNVYDMLVQVCLLGDLAMSTVSNSGLLDRLTAEVTTGDVLTQLNALELLTTLVVSRDGMALLHRAGVVAKLQYLLSLAENDPMAALLMPGLIKFFGNMGHSQPRRMVEEYGSVMVMILRLAAGTLDLGDPTFQLVAIETVVHIGSSPEGILALAKFKTEMDEVLDVIGTKMRTAPTDQRVRILEALAQLFTVEEDQSEGVVGTLELWWPGVAGVNLEKLMAVARQPFADLHCAALKVLKALAYLDWGQKLIRSEPGLVEYILNRATENESSGKVMKWEIVKTLVLSGTASSIFDEFQMEQLNKYYRQGVFYVETQVEVAMEGEN
;
A
#
# COMPACT_ATOMS: atom_id res chain seq x y z
N MET A 1 0.98 31.79 36.08
CA MET A 1 1.54 30.90 35.04
C MET A 1 2.56 29.89 35.59
N GLU A 2 3.43 30.28 36.53
CA GLU A 2 4.23 29.33 37.34
C GLU A 2 3.35 28.37 38.15
N GLY A 3 2.12 28.78 38.45
CA GLY A 3 1.17 27.96 39.20
C GLY A 3 0.75 26.65 38.56
N ASN A 4 0.69 26.55 37.22
CA ASN A 4 0.23 25.29 36.56
C ASN A 4 1.31 24.20 36.60
N MET A 5 2.60 24.55 36.50
CA MET A 5 3.69 23.58 36.64
C MET A 5 3.81 23.06 38.09
N SER A 6 3.75 23.95 39.06
CA SER A 6 3.69 23.58 40.47
C SER A 6 2.47 22.71 40.77
N LYS A 7 1.33 23.01 40.11
CA LYS A 7 0.09 22.23 40.26
C LYS A 7 0.23 20.81 39.69
N VAL A 8 0.89 20.63 38.54
CA VAL A 8 1.17 19.28 37.96
C VAL A 8 2.00 18.44 38.92
N MET A 9 3.04 19.03 39.53
CA MET A 9 3.89 18.33 40.51
C MET A 9 3.12 17.99 41.80
N SER A 10 2.27 18.91 42.31
CA SER A 10 1.41 18.65 43.46
C SER A 10 0.43 17.51 43.19
N LEU A 11 -0.27 17.57 42.05
CA LEU A 11 -1.24 16.52 41.66
C LEU A 11 -0.61 15.14 41.53
N LEU A 12 0.60 15.04 40.95
CA LEU A 12 1.34 13.77 40.89
C LEU A 12 1.75 13.26 42.29
N SER A 13 2.10 14.15 43.21
CA SER A 13 2.43 13.76 44.57
C SER A 13 1.19 13.34 45.36
N GLU A 14 0.08 14.04 45.18
CA GLU A 14 -1.21 13.74 45.82
C GLU A 14 -1.82 12.45 45.30
N LEU A 15 -1.65 12.14 43.98
CA LEU A 15 -2.16 10.94 43.35
C LEU A 15 -1.67 9.66 44.03
N SER A 16 -0.44 9.66 44.56
CA SER A 16 0.14 8.51 45.26
C SER A 16 -0.47 8.24 46.64
N LEU A 17 -1.15 9.22 47.22
CA LEU A 17 -1.69 9.18 48.58
C LEU A 17 -3.22 9.22 48.64
N SER A 18 -3.86 9.37 47.47
CA SER A 18 -5.29 9.66 47.39
C SER A 18 -6.16 8.42 47.40
N ASP A 19 -7.25 8.46 48.15
CA ASP A 19 -8.34 7.47 48.07
C ASP A 19 -9.27 7.71 46.85
N GLU A 20 -9.16 8.87 46.19
CA GLU A 20 -9.93 9.24 44.99
C GLU A 20 -9.01 9.55 43.77
N PRO A 21 -8.22 8.60 43.25
CA PRO A 21 -7.22 8.84 42.21
C PRO A 21 -7.83 9.39 40.92
N LYS A 22 -9.04 8.98 40.56
CA LYS A 22 -9.74 9.44 39.35
C LYS A 22 -9.95 10.96 39.32
N LYS A 23 -10.30 11.59 40.43
CA LYS A 23 -10.48 13.03 40.51
C LYS A 23 -9.17 13.79 40.23
N HIS A 24 -8.07 13.32 40.77
CA HIS A 24 -6.74 13.91 40.55
C HIS A 24 -6.29 13.69 39.09
N LEU A 25 -6.58 12.55 38.49
CA LEU A 25 -6.29 12.30 37.09
C LEU A 25 -7.07 13.23 36.15
N ILE A 26 -8.36 13.49 36.41
CA ILE A 26 -9.18 14.45 35.64
C ILE A 26 -8.58 15.84 35.73
N GLU A 27 -8.21 16.27 36.95
CA GLU A 27 -7.62 17.60 37.18
C GLU A 27 -6.24 17.71 36.53
N LEU A 28 -5.42 16.65 36.59
CA LEU A 28 -4.11 16.58 35.95
C LEU A 28 -4.25 16.66 34.43
N LYS A 29 -5.14 15.87 33.83
CA LYS A 29 -5.43 15.90 32.38
C LYS A 29 -5.86 17.31 31.96
N THR A 30 -6.81 17.90 32.66
CA THR A 30 -7.30 19.26 32.39
C THR A 30 -6.16 20.29 32.48
N THR A 31 -5.31 20.18 33.48
CA THR A 31 -4.17 21.08 33.66
C THR A 31 -3.15 20.92 32.53
N LEU A 32 -2.84 19.69 32.11
CA LEU A 32 -1.89 19.40 31.02
C LEU A 32 -2.38 19.94 29.68
N ILE A 33 -3.68 19.79 29.35
CA ILE A 33 -4.26 20.31 28.09
C ILE A 33 -4.14 21.85 28.01
N THR A 34 -4.12 22.56 29.16
CA THR A 34 -3.92 24.03 29.17
C THR A 34 -2.47 24.45 28.99
N LEU A 35 -1.51 23.52 29.09
CA LEU A 35 -0.09 23.79 28.90
C LEU A 35 0.31 23.70 27.44
N THR A 36 1.13 24.64 26.99
CA THR A 36 1.74 24.57 25.67
C THR A 36 2.93 23.60 25.66
N ALA A 37 3.25 23.01 24.52
CA ALA A 37 4.37 22.07 24.36
C ALA A 37 5.72 22.61 24.92
N PRO A 38 6.13 23.89 24.73
CA PRO A 38 7.34 24.42 25.35
C PRO A 38 7.30 24.37 26.88
N ARG A 39 6.12 24.54 27.48
CA ARG A 39 5.95 24.51 28.94
C ARG A 39 6.03 23.12 29.52
N ILE A 40 5.52 22.11 28.79
CA ILE A 40 5.64 20.72 29.22
C ILE A 40 7.11 20.28 29.18
N LYS A 41 7.90 20.76 28.20
CA LYS A 41 9.37 20.53 28.16
C LYS A 41 10.14 21.14 29.33
N GLU A 42 9.60 22.17 30.01
CA GLU A 42 10.20 22.75 31.21
C GLU A 42 9.90 21.93 32.47
N LEU A 43 9.03 20.91 32.40
CA LEU A 43 8.80 19.99 33.50
C LEU A 43 10.12 19.26 33.86
N PRO A 44 10.38 19.06 35.17
CA PRO A 44 11.61 18.38 35.57
C PRO A 44 11.75 17.00 34.93
N SER A 45 12.92 16.69 34.38
CA SER A 45 13.23 15.38 33.78
C SER A 45 13.14 14.22 34.80
N ASN A 46 13.13 14.51 36.10
CA ASN A 46 12.94 13.55 37.17
C ASN A 46 11.49 13.42 37.67
N LEU A 47 10.51 13.82 36.84
CA LEU A 47 9.10 13.66 37.21
C LEU A 47 8.81 12.20 37.58
N ASN A 48 8.12 12.00 38.70
CA ASN A 48 7.78 10.64 39.15
C ASN A 48 6.60 10.09 38.37
N LEU A 49 6.85 9.55 37.16
CA LEU A 49 5.85 8.93 36.31
C LEU A 49 5.43 7.55 36.81
N ASN A 50 6.16 6.91 37.76
CA ASN A 50 5.79 5.60 38.33
C ASN A 50 4.35 5.61 38.85
N VAL A 51 3.93 6.70 39.48
CA VAL A 51 2.57 6.87 40.05
C VAL A 51 1.51 6.73 38.94
N LEU A 52 1.78 7.26 37.75
CA LEU A 52 0.88 7.12 36.62
C LEU A 52 0.86 5.67 36.10
N PHE A 53 2.00 5.04 35.95
CA PHE A 53 2.06 3.61 35.57
C PHE A 53 1.38 2.71 36.63
N ASP A 54 1.52 3.02 37.93
CA ASP A 54 0.85 2.28 38.99
C ASP A 54 -0.66 2.51 38.98
N SER A 55 -1.16 3.63 38.46
CA SER A 55 -2.58 3.90 38.27
C SER A 55 -3.28 2.98 37.28
N PHE A 56 -2.52 2.24 36.46
CA PHE A 56 -3.07 1.18 35.63
C PHE A 56 -3.57 -0.04 36.46
N ASN A 57 -3.14 -0.23 37.68
CA ASN A 57 -3.59 -1.34 38.54
C ASN A 57 -5.03 -1.17 39.04
N SER A 58 -5.86 -0.41 38.33
CA SER A 58 -7.26 -0.16 38.67
C SER A 58 -8.21 -1.06 37.85
N SER A 59 -9.31 -1.47 38.48
CA SER A 59 -10.42 -2.12 37.78
C SER A 59 -11.37 -1.14 37.06
N ASP A 60 -11.22 0.18 37.34
CA ASP A 60 -12.02 1.24 36.69
C ASP A 60 -11.43 1.57 35.31
N SER A 61 -12.13 1.15 34.27
CA SER A 61 -11.73 1.38 32.87
C SER A 61 -11.55 2.88 32.54
N GLU A 62 -12.37 3.76 33.14
CA GLU A 62 -12.27 5.20 32.90
C GLU A 62 -11.00 5.76 33.52
N GLN A 63 -10.62 5.30 34.72
CA GLN A 63 -9.34 5.65 35.33
C GLN A 63 -8.17 5.24 34.47
N VAL A 64 -8.20 4.00 33.95
CA VAL A 64 -7.17 3.48 33.04
C VAL A 64 -7.07 4.34 31.78
N GLU A 65 -8.19 4.68 31.15
CA GLU A 65 -8.20 5.54 29.94
C GLU A 65 -7.68 6.94 30.21
N LEU A 66 -8.06 7.56 31.33
CA LEU A 66 -7.52 8.87 31.73
C LEU A 66 -5.99 8.81 31.92
N THR A 67 -5.51 7.74 32.51
CA THR A 67 -4.06 7.53 32.70
C THR A 67 -3.33 7.36 31.35
N VAL A 68 -3.91 6.58 30.40
CA VAL A 68 -3.37 6.47 29.05
C VAL A 68 -3.30 7.83 28.36
N ASP A 69 -4.36 8.64 28.45
CA ASP A 69 -4.40 9.97 27.84
C ASP A 69 -3.33 10.89 28.43
N ILE A 70 -3.15 10.86 29.76
CA ILE A 70 -2.13 11.64 30.44
C ILE A 70 -0.72 11.24 30.01
N LEU A 71 -0.42 9.94 30.03
CA LEU A 71 0.89 9.43 29.60
C LEU A 71 1.16 9.74 28.13
N THR A 72 0.16 9.60 27.26
CA THR A 72 0.27 9.98 25.83
C THR A 72 0.65 11.46 25.64
N HIS A 73 0.25 12.34 26.58
CA HIS A 73 0.63 13.76 26.56
C HIS A 73 2.02 14.02 27.14
N LEU A 74 2.48 13.22 28.09
CA LEU A 74 3.75 13.45 28.80
C LEU A 74 4.95 12.73 28.20
N LEU A 75 4.77 11.48 27.75
CA LEU A 75 5.87 10.63 27.24
C LEU A 75 6.61 11.23 26.03
N PRO A 76 5.95 11.96 25.09
CA PRO A 76 6.68 12.61 23.98
C PRO A 76 7.74 13.63 24.41
N PHE A 77 7.75 14.05 25.68
CA PHE A 77 8.74 14.98 26.24
C PHE A 77 9.85 14.28 27.03
N VAL A 78 9.76 12.96 27.19
CA VAL A 78 10.80 12.10 27.76
C VAL A 78 11.49 11.37 26.62
N SER A 79 12.80 11.18 26.71
CA SER A 79 13.49 10.38 25.69
C SER A 79 12.93 8.96 25.66
N PRO A 80 12.51 8.42 24.48
CA PRO A 80 11.97 7.07 24.39
C PRO A 80 12.92 6.00 24.98
N LYS A 81 14.22 6.17 24.82
CA LYS A 81 15.23 5.31 25.44
C LYS A 81 15.13 5.37 26.98
N GLU A 82 15.02 6.56 27.54
CA GLU A 82 14.87 6.74 28.99
C GLU A 82 13.56 6.12 29.51
N VAL A 83 12.47 6.20 28.72
CA VAL A 83 11.21 5.53 29.06
C VAL A 83 11.42 4.02 29.19
N VAL A 84 12.06 3.40 28.21
CA VAL A 84 12.32 1.95 28.24
C VAL A 84 13.24 1.56 29.37
N GLU A 85 14.36 2.29 29.59
CA GLU A 85 15.35 1.93 30.63
C GLU A 85 14.84 2.16 32.07
N ARG A 86 14.04 3.21 32.29
CA ARG A 86 13.53 3.54 33.63
C ARG A 86 12.26 2.81 34.02
N PHE A 87 11.42 2.47 33.03
CA PHE A 87 10.08 1.93 33.28
C PHE A 87 9.90 0.51 32.73
N SER A 88 10.98 -0.23 32.43
CA SER A 88 10.96 -1.56 31.85
C SER A 88 9.96 -2.51 32.53
N GLU A 89 9.96 -2.58 33.88
CA GLU A 89 9.03 -3.43 34.62
C GLU A 89 7.56 -3.00 34.45
N HIS A 90 7.29 -1.67 34.36
CA HIS A 90 5.96 -1.15 34.11
C HIS A 90 5.50 -1.41 32.69
N LEU A 91 6.40 -1.27 31.71
CA LEU A 91 6.14 -1.59 30.32
C LEU A 91 5.84 -3.07 30.16
N LEU A 92 6.60 -3.95 30.80
CA LEU A 92 6.37 -5.40 30.77
C LEU A 92 4.99 -5.75 31.35
N ARG A 93 4.62 -5.18 32.50
CA ARG A 93 3.26 -5.33 33.07
C ARG A 93 2.18 -4.77 32.12
N GLY A 94 2.47 -3.63 31.48
CA GLY A 94 1.58 -2.98 30.54
C GLY A 94 1.32 -3.79 29.28
N LEU A 95 2.31 -4.56 28.78
CA LEU A 95 2.14 -5.50 27.66
C LEU A 95 1.14 -6.63 27.97
N ALA A 96 1.02 -7.02 29.23
CA ALA A 96 0.08 -8.04 29.70
C ALA A 96 -1.24 -7.47 30.25
N HIS A 97 -1.44 -6.15 30.17
CA HIS A 97 -2.59 -5.47 30.76
C HIS A 97 -3.90 -5.86 30.05
N PRO A 98 -5.04 -6.08 30.77
CA PRO A 98 -6.32 -6.44 30.17
C PRO A 98 -6.86 -5.37 29.20
N HIS A 99 -6.57 -4.08 29.44
CA HIS A 99 -7.07 -3.00 28.60
C HIS A 99 -6.17 -2.76 27.38
N GLU A 100 -6.74 -2.84 26.17
CA GLU A 100 -5.99 -2.73 24.89
C GLU A 100 -5.24 -1.41 24.71
N LYS A 101 -5.81 -0.28 25.19
CA LYS A 101 -5.16 1.05 25.07
C LYS A 101 -3.83 1.10 25.82
N VAL A 102 -3.72 0.39 26.97
CA VAL A 102 -2.47 0.31 27.72
C VAL A 102 -1.43 -0.49 26.93
N ARG A 103 -1.82 -1.67 26.41
CA ARG A 103 -0.92 -2.49 25.58
C ARG A 103 -0.44 -1.72 24.35
N THR A 104 -1.36 -0.99 23.69
CA THR A 104 -1.05 -0.15 22.53
C THR A 104 -0.09 0.99 22.88
N LEU A 105 -0.30 1.69 24.00
CA LEU A 105 0.58 2.76 24.47
C LEU A 105 2.00 2.22 24.68
N VAL A 106 2.13 1.13 25.43
CA VAL A 106 3.42 0.53 25.75
C VAL A 106 4.17 0.08 24.50
N LEU A 107 3.48 -0.59 23.56
CA LEU A 107 4.08 -1.01 22.30
C LEU A 107 4.59 0.18 21.48
N LYS A 108 3.82 1.28 21.42
CA LYS A 108 4.26 2.51 20.73
C LYS A 108 5.50 3.13 21.36
N GLU A 109 5.61 3.14 22.68
CA GLU A 109 6.81 3.66 23.37
C GLU A 109 8.04 2.78 23.08
N ILE A 110 7.87 1.45 23.04
CA ILE A 110 8.94 0.53 22.65
C ILE A 110 9.33 0.74 21.17
N GLN A 111 8.35 0.94 20.29
CA GLN A 111 8.57 1.25 18.88
C GLN A 111 9.38 2.53 18.70
N LEU A 112 8.96 3.64 19.37
CA LEU A 112 9.67 4.91 19.32
C LEU A 112 11.11 4.81 19.87
N CYS A 113 11.32 4.00 20.90
CA CYS A 113 12.67 3.70 21.39
C CYS A 113 13.50 3.02 20.29
N SER A 114 12.90 2.09 19.57
CA SER A 114 13.56 1.28 18.54
C SER A 114 13.87 2.03 17.23
N ASP A 115 13.45 3.29 17.10
CA ASP A 115 13.82 4.14 15.94
C ASP A 115 15.30 4.57 15.95
N THR A 116 16.04 4.29 17.04
CA THR A 116 17.46 4.62 17.17
C THR A 116 18.29 3.36 17.48
N ASP A 117 19.53 3.32 16.99
CA ASP A 117 20.43 2.18 17.21
C ASP A 117 20.64 1.88 18.71
N THR A 118 20.85 2.94 19.51
CA THR A 118 21.02 2.78 20.96
C THR A 118 19.75 2.33 21.65
N GLY A 119 18.58 2.73 21.14
CA GLY A 119 17.29 2.31 21.67
C GLY A 119 16.98 0.86 21.35
N VAL A 120 17.28 0.40 20.14
CA VAL A 120 17.19 -1.04 19.82
C VAL A 120 18.02 -1.87 20.79
N MET A 121 19.26 -1.43 21.10
CA MET A 121 20.12 -2.12 22.09
C MET A 121 19.49 -2.18 23.48
N SER A 122 18.78 -1.13 23.91
CA SER A 122 18.06 -1.15 25.20
C SER A 122 16.92 -2.17 25.18
N VAL A 123 16.16 -2.23 24.09
CA VAL A 123 15.02 -3.19 23.94
C VAL A 123 15.51 -4.64 23.85
N VAL A 124 16.54 -4.92 23.04
CA VAL A 124 17.04 -6.29 22.85
C VAL A 124 17.82 -6.82 24.05
N SER A 125 18.36 -5.92 24.89
CA SER A 125 19.03 -6.32 26.15
C SER A 125 18.03 -6.73 27.24
N ASP A 126 16.75 -6.33 27.11
CA ASP A 126 15.66 -6.73 27.99
C ASP A 126 14.86 -7.86 27.33
N ALA A 127 15.34 -9.08 27.46
CA ALA A 127 14.72 -10.25 26.83
C ALA A 127 13.23 -10.43 27.23
N PRO A 128 12.79 -10.29 28.50
CA PRO A 128 11.39 -10.31 28.88
C PRO A 128 10.54 -9.29 28.12
N LEU A 129 11.03 -8.06 27.96
CA LEU A 129 10.31 -7.00 27.26
C LEU A 129 10.13 -7.36 25.78
N LEU A 130 11.19 -7.82 25.10
CA LEU A 130 11.12 -8.26 23.70
C LEU A 130 10.16 -9.44 23.52
N LEU A 131 10.19 -10.43 24.40
CA LEU A 131 9.28 -11.58 24.38
C LEU A 131 7.82 -11.15 24.60
N GLY A 132 7.59 -10.11 25.42
CA GLY A 132 6.29 -9.48 25.59
C GLY A 132 5.77 -8.87 24.28
N VAL A 133 6.64 -8.17 23.53
CA VAL A 133 6.30 -7.64 22.21
C VAL A 133 5.97 -8.75 21.22
N VAL A 134 6.77 -9.83 21.16
CA VAL A 134 6.49 -11.02 20.32
C VAL A 134 5.16 -11.64 20.67
N SER A 135 4.84 -11.74 21.96
CA SER A 135 3.55 -12.28 22.44
C SER A 135 2.36 -11.43 21.98
N GLY A 136 2.57 -10.14 21.76
CA GLY A 136 1.58 -9.19 21.22
C GLY A 136 1.04 -9.57 19.83
N LEU A 137 1.78 -10.36 19.04
CA LEU A 137 1.27 -10.92 17.77
C LEU A 137 0.06 -11.85 17.95
N GLY A 138 -0.13 -12.38 19.15
CA GLY A 138 -1.25 -13.23 19.52
C GLY A 138 -2.35 -12.51 20.33
N ASP A 139 -2.41 -11.19 20.27
CA ASP A 139 -3.41 -10.38 20.97
C ASP A 139 -4.80 -10.55 20.34
N SER A 140 -5.83 -10.39 21.18
CA SER A 140 -7.22 -10.41 20.72
C SER A 140 -7.64 -9.16 19.95
N SER A 141 -6.95 -8.03 20.17
CA SER A 141 -7.16 -6.76 19.47
C SER A 141 -6.24 -6.66 18.27
N LEU A 142 -6.82 -6.56 17.05
CA LEU A 142 -6.06 -6.36 15.81
C LEU A 142 -5.23 -5.06 15.85
N GLY A 143 -5.71 -4.04 16.57
CA GLY A 143 -4.96 -2.80 16.76
C GLY A 143 -3.66 -3.03 17.51
N VAL A 144 -3.68 -3.86 18.56
CA VAL A 144 -2.48 -4.25 19.33
C VAL A 144 -1.54 -5.09 18.49
N VAL A 145 -2.08 -6.09 17.76
CA VAL A 145 -1.30 -6.94 16.84
C VAL A 145 -0.53 -6.09 15.83
N LYS A 146 -1.20 -5.12 15.21
CA LYS A 146 -0.58 -4.24 14.22
C LYS A 146 0.60 -3.47 14.82
N VAL A 147 0.42 -2.86 15.99
CA VAL A 147 1.50 -2.10 16.64
C VAL A 147 2.63 -3.02 17.09
N ALA A 148 2.33 -4.24 17.55
CA ALA A 148 3.36 -5.24 17.88
C ALA A 148 4.18 -5.64 16.63
N CYS A 149 3.52 -5.88 15.50
CA CYS A 149 4.17 -6.15 14.22
C CYS A 149 5.07 -4.99 13.80
N ASP A 150 4.54 -3.75 13.79
CA ASP A 150 5.29 -2.54 13.42
C ASP A 150 6.51 -2.33 14.35
N THR A 151 6.36 -2.64 15.65
CA THR A 151 7.46 -2.57 16.63
C THR A 151 8.56 -3.59 16.30
N LEU A 152 8.20 -4.85 16.04
CA LEU A 152 9.16 -5.89 15.67
C LEU A 152 9.86 -5.57 14.35
N LEU A 153 9.13 -5.03 13.37
CA LEU A 153 9.72 -4.57 12.11
C LEU A 153 10.73 -3.45 12.35
N THR A 154 10.41 -2.49 13.22
CA THR A 154 11.34 -1.40 13.57
C THR A 154 12.59 -1.95 14.24
N VAL A 155 12.46 -2.88 15.20
CA VAL A 155 13.59 -3.57 15.83
C VAL A 155 14.43 -4.31 14.77
N CYS A 156 13.80 -4.99 13.82
CA CYS A 156 14.48 -5.77 12.77
C CYS A 156 15.17 -4.91 11.70
N LYS A 157 15.05 -3.59 11.69
CA LYS A 157 15.87 -2.71 10.82
C LYS A 157 17.36 -2.79 11.19
N GLN A 158 17.69 -3.23 12.41
CA GLN A 158 19.05 -3.37 12.92
C GLN A 158 19.47 -4.85 12.98
N THR A 159 20.73 -5.12 12.70
CA THR A 159 21.29 -6.51 12.73
C THR A 159 21.10 -7.19 14.07
N GLU A 160 21.36 -6.48 15.17
CA GLU A 160 21.20 -6.98 16.54
C GLU A 160 19.74 -7.27 16.85
N GLY A 161 18.82 -6.43 16.34
CA GLY A 161 17.39 -6.62 16.45
C GLY A 161 16.93 -7.89 15.73
N ILE A 162 17.39 -8.12 14.50
CA ILE A 162 17.09 -9.37 13.76
C ILE A 162 17.54 -10.59 14.58
N ARG A 163 18.77 -10.58 15.10
CA ARG A 163 19.31 -11.70 15.90
C ARG A 163 18.50 -11.96 17.16
N ALA A 164 18.06 -10.91 17.84
CA ALA A 164 17.27 -11.03 19.07
C ALA A 164 15.84 -11.52 18.80
N VAL A 165 15.17 -10.95 17.79
CA VAL A 165 13.80 -11.35 17.39
C VAL A 165 13.77 -12.80 16.90
N PHE A 166 14.84 -13.31 16.32
CA PHE A 166 14.94 -14.71 15.86
C PHE A 166 15.83 -15.58 16.76
N SER A 167 16.02 -15.19 18.03
CA SER A 167 16.60 -16.05 19.05
C SER A 167 15.74 -17.29 19.30
N SER A 168 16.32 -18.35 19.86
CA SER A 168 15.59 -19.60 20.18
C SER A 168 14.35 -19.37 21.06
N GLU A 169 14.43 -18.43 22.00
CA GLU A 169 13.34 -18.09 22.92
C GLU A 169 12.21 -17.34 22.20
N SER A 170 12.57 -16.35 21.37
CA SER A 170 11.58 -15.60 20.57
C SER A 170 10.90 -16.52 19.55
N VAL A 171 11.63 -17.40 18.86
CA VAL A 171 11.07 -18.39 17.92
C VAL A 171 10.12 -19.35 18.65
N SER A 172 10.49 -19.82 19.85
CA SER A 172 9.60 -20.67 20.67
C SER A 172 8.32 -19.92 21.07
N THR A 173 8.43 -18.63 21.41
CA THR A 173 7.29 -17.78 21.74
C THR A 173 6.40 -17.58 20.51
N MET A 174 6.95 -17.31 19.32
CA MET A 174 6.20 -17.25 18.07
C MET A 174 5.44 -18.55 17.80
N GLN A 175 6.07 -19.71 17.96
CA GLN A 175 5.44 -21.02 17.81
C GLN A 175 4.27 -21.21 18.78
N SER A 176 4.41 -20.74 20.02
CA SER A 176 3.34 -20.76 21.01
C SER A 176 2.17 -19.84 20.63
N VAL A 177 2.47 -18.67 20.08
CA VAL A 177 1.45 -17.74 19.52
C VAL A 177 0.72 -18.39 18.35
N MET A 178 1.44 -18.98 17.41
CA MET A 178 0.87 -19.66 16.24
C MET A 178 -0.07 -20.82 16.60
N ALA A 179 0.17 -21.45 17.74
CA ALA A 179 -0.65 -22.57 18.21
C ALA A 179 -2.01 -22.14 18.82
N LYS A 180 -2.21 -20.85 19.11
CA LYS A 180 -3.45 -20.35 19.73
C LYS A 180 -4.65 -20.38 18.78
N SER A 181 -4.48 -19.92 17.55
CA SER A 181 -5.52 -19.87 16.52
C SER A 181 -4.93 -19.62 15.13
N ASP A 182 -5.73 -19.82 14.10
CA ASP A 182 -5.35 -19.52 12.72
C ASP A 182 -5.02 -18.03 12.54
N SER A 183 -5.81 -17.13 13.12
CA SER A 183 -5.55 -15.70 13.07
C SER A 183 -4.18 -15.35 13.67
N CYS A 184 -3.86 -15.91 14.86
CA CYS A 184 -2.55 -15.69 15.49
C CYS A 184 -1.41 -16.25 14.63
N ARG A 185 -1.64 -17.40 13.99
CA ARG A 185 -0.66 -18.03 13.09
C ARG A 185 -0.38 -17.13 11.89
N PHE A 186 -1.42 -16.60 11.25
CA PHE A 186 -1.28 -15.69 10.11
C PHE A 186 -0.71 -14.33 10.49
N ASN A 187 -0.95 -13.79 11.69
CA ASN A 187 -0.28 -12.59 12.17
C ASN A 187 1.25 -12.78 12.26
N VAL A 188 1.69 -13.96 12.73
CA VAL A 188 3.12 -14.28 12.76
C VAL A 188 3.66 -14.40 11.33
N TYR A 189 2.98 -15.10 10.43
CA TYR A 189 3.40 -15.23 9.04
C TYR A 189 3.52 -13.88 8.33
N ASP A 190 2.57 -12.97 8.53
CA ASP A 190 2.62 -11.61 7.96
C ASP A 190 3.88 -10.87 8.44
N MET A 191 4.14 -10.88 9.75
CA MET A 191 5.35 -10.29 10.32
C MET A 191 6.62 -10.91 9.72
N LEU A 192 6.69 -12.25 9.58
CA LEU A 192 7.85 -12.93 8.98
C LEU A 192 8.10 -12.50 7.54
N VAL A 193 7.03 -12.44 6.73
CA VAL A 193 7.11 -12.01 5.33
C VAL A 193 7.60 -10.58 5.22
N GLN A 194 7.10 -9.68 6.06
CA GLN A 194 7.53 -8.28 6.06
C GLN A 194 8.99 -8.13 6.51
N VAL A 195 9.44 -8.90 7.51
CA VAL A 195 10.85 -8.93 7.91
C VAL A 195 11.74 -9.42 6.77
N CYS A 196 11.31 -10.43 6.00
CA CYS A 196 12.07 -10.90 4.84
C CYS A 196 12.36 -9.80 3.81
N LEU A 197 11.48 -8.81 3.67
CA LEU A 197 11.65 -7.69 2.73
C LEU A 197 12.66 -6.64 3.21
N LEU A 198 13.14 -6.71 4.45
CA LEU A 198 14.14 -5.76 4.97
C LEU A 198 15.55 -5.99 4.40
N GLY A 199 15.82 -7.15 3.79
CA GLY A 199 17.07 -7.46 3.11
C GLY A 199 17.59 -8.88 3.34
N ASP A 200 18.75 -9.20 2.75
CA ASP A 200 19.29 -10.55 2.66
C ASP A 200 19.56 -11.21 4.02
N LEU A 201 20.07 -10.43 4.97
CA LEU A 201 20.33 -10.94 6.33
C LEU A 201 19.02 -11.34 7.02
N ALA A 202 18.01 -10.50 6.91
CA ALA A 202 16.68 -10.77 7.48
C ALA A 202 16.05 -12.01 6.81
N MET A 203 16.07 -12.07 5.49
CA MET A 203 15.57 -13.20 4.71
C MET A 203 16.28 -14.51 5.13
N SER A 204 17.60 -14.51 5.21
CA SER A 204 18.37 -15.71 5.58
C SER A 204 18.08 -16.15 7.03
N THR A 205 17.97 -15.19 7.95
CA THR A 205 17.69 -15.47 9.36
C THR A 205 16.28 -16.04 9.54
N VAL A 206 15.26 -15.44 8.91
CA VAL A 206 13.89 -15.95 8.92
C VAL A 206 13.82 -17.35 8.30
N SER A 207 14.48 -17.58 7.16
CA SER A 207 14.54 -18.89 6.51
C SER A 207 15.14 -19.95 7.44
N ASN A 208 16.23 -19.63 8.14
CA ASN A 208 16.89 -20.55 9.07
C ASN A 208 16.07 -20.85 10.33
N SER A 209 15.07 -20.02 10.66
CA SER A 209 14.17 -20.28 11.79
C SER A 209 13.20 -21.46 11.57
N GLY A 210 13.02 -21.90 10.33
CA GLY A 210 12.07 -22.94 9.94
C GLY A 210 10.58 -22.51 10.00
N LEU A 211 10.30 -21.26 10.35
CA LEU A 211 8.91 -20.78 10.44
C LEU A 211 8.28 -20.57 9.05
N LEU A 212 9.06 -20.18 8.04
CA LEU A 212 8.59 -20.05 6.66
C LEU A 212 8.23 -21.40 6.02
N ASP A 213 8.87 -22.49 6.43
CA ASP A 213 8.54 -23.82 5.93
C ASP A 213 7.09 -24.20 6.27
N ARG A 214 6.59 -23.74 7.43
CA ARG A 214 5.19 -23.93 7.81
C ARG A 214 4.26 -23.12 6.93
N LEU A 215 4.58 -21.85 6.63
CA LEU A 215 3.78 -21.03 5.71
C LEU A 215 3.71 -21.66 4.31
N THR A 216 4.84 -22.15 3.79
CA THR A 216 4.88 -22.81 2.48
C THR A 216 4.08 -24.11 2.46
N ALA A 217 4.01 -24.85 3.59
CA ALA A 217 3.21 -26.04 3.72
C ALA A 217 1.69 -25.74 3.71
N GLU A 218 1.24 -24.59 4.25
CA GLU A 218 -0.18 -24.19 4.25
C GLU A 218 -0.78 -24.15 2.84
N VAL A 219 -0.01 -23.75 1.83
CA VAL A 219 -0.44 -23.73 0.42
C VAL A 219 -0.77 -25.13 -0.11
N THR A 220 -0.22 -26.16 0.50
CA THR A 220 -0.35 -27.55 0.00
C THR A 220 -1.25 -28.42 0.85
N THR A 221 -1.42 -28.10 2.13
CA THR A 221 -2.09 -28.96 3.12
C THR A 221 -3.29 -28.30 3.80
N GLY A 222 -3.41 -26.97 3.69
CA GLY A 222 -4.50 -26.20 4.26
C GLY A 222 -5.83 -26.41 3.53
N ASP A 223 -6.93 -26.00 4.16
CA ASP A 223 -8.18 -25.78 3.45
C ASP A 223 -8.07 -24.60 2.47
N VAL A 224 -9.06 -24.41 1.60
CA VAL A 224 -9.03 -23.39 0.54
C VAL A 224 -8.80 -21.97 1.09
N LEU A 225 -9.41 -21.61 2.22
CA LEU A 225 -9.25 -20.29 2.82
C LEU A 225 -7.83 -20.09 3.36
N THR A 226 -7.32 -21.11 4.04
CA THR A 226 -5.93 -21.15 4.53
C THR A 226 -4.93 -21.06 3.37
N GLN A 227 -5.18 -21.81 2.28
CA GLN A 227 -4.35 -21.77 1.07
C GLN A 227 -4.35 -20.37 0.44
N LEU A 228 -5.52 -19.71 0.30
CA LEU A 228 -5.64 -18.36 -0.24
C LEU A 228 -4.88 -17.33 0.61
N ASN A 229 -5.04 -17.38 1.93
CA ASN A 229 -4.32 -16.48 2.84
C ASN A 229 -2.80 -16.69 2.78
N ALA A 230 -2.36 -17.95 2.74
CA ALA A 230 -0.94 -18.26 2.60
C ALA A 230 -0.39 -17.79 1.24
N LEU A 231 -1.15 -17.98 0.17
CA LEU A 231 -0.78 -17.55 -1.18
C LEU A 231 -0.65 -16.03 -1.29
N GLU A 232 -1.55 -15.26 -0.65
CA GLU A 232 -1.47 -13.79 -0.59
C GLU A 232 -0.15 -13.33 0.07
N LEU A 233 0.23 -13.93 1.20
CA LEU A 233 1.49 -13.64 1.88
C LEU A 233 2.71 -14.03 1.03
N LEU A 234 2.69 -15.22 0.42
CA LEU A 234 3.80 -15.67 -0.43
C LEU A 234 3.95 -14.82 -1.70
N THR A 235 2.85 -14.24 -2.17
CA THR A 235 2.86 -13.32 -3.32
C THR A 235 3.73 -12.08 -3.06
N THR A 236 3.84 -11.64 -1.81
CA THR A 236 4.72 -10.53 -1.43
C THR A 236 6.21 -10.89 -1.55
N LEU A 237 6.57 -12.14 -1.31
CA LEU A 237 7.96 -12.61 -1.42
C LEU A 237 8.46 -12.72 -2.86
N VAL A 238 7.56 -12.89 -3.82
CA VAL A 238 7.90 -13.03 -5.26
C VAL A 238 8.62 -11.81 -5.81
N VAL A 239 8.37 -10.63 -5.23
CA VAL A 239 8.96 -9.36 -5.67
C VAL A 239 10.48 -9.35 -5.46
N SER A 240 10.99 -10.03 -4.44
CA SER A 240 12.42 -10.10 -4.14
C SER A 240 13.09 -11.30 -4.80
N ARG A 241 14.36 -11.14 -5.20
CA ARG A 241 15.16 -12.23 -5.80
C ARG A 241 15.34 -13.41 -4.83
N ASP A 242 15.59 -13.11 -3.55
CA ASP A 242 15.85 -14.12 -2.53
C ASP A 242 14.57 -14.79 -2.06
N GLY A 243 13.45 -14.05 -1.97
CA GLY A 243 12.13 -14.61 -1.74
C GLY A 243 11.74 -15.59 -2.84
N MET A 244 11.98 -15.24 -4.09
CA MET A 244 11.73 -16.15 -5.21
C MET A 244 12.63 -17.39 -5.16
N ALA A 245 13.91 -17.23 -4.81
CA ALA A 245 14.82 -18.37 -4.63
C ALA A 245 14.38 -19.30 -3.48
N LEU A 246 13.84 -18.73 -2.40
CA LEU A 246 13.23 -19.50 -1.31
C LEU A 246 12.03 -20.31 -1.80
N LEU A 247 11.07 -19.67 -2.48
CA LEU A 247 9.85 -20.31 -2.98
C LEU A 247 10.16 -21.45 -3.97
N HIS A 248 11.20 -21.29 -4.79
CA HIS A 248 11.69 -22.36 -5.67
C HIS A 248 12.27 -23.53 -4.88
N ARG A 249 13.16 -23.27 -3.91
CA ARG A 249 13.75 -24.32 -3.08
C ARG A 249 12.72 -25.10 -2.28
N ALA A 250 11.69 -24.40 -1.81
CA ALA A 250 10.55 -25.02 -1.09
C ALA A 250 9.57 -25.77 -2.01
N GLY A 251 9.76 -25.74 -3.34
CA GLY A 251 8.87 -26.40 -4.30
C GLY A 251 7.51 -25.73 -4.47
N VAL A 252 7.29 -24.55 -3.87
CA VAL A 252 6.00 -23.84 -3.90
C VAL A 252 5.62 -23.48 -5.32
N VAL A 253 6.53 -22.91 -6.12
CA VAL A 253 6.22 -22.45 -7.48
C VAL A 253 5.77 -23.61 -8.37
N ALA A 254 6.45 -24.76 -8.30
CA ALA A 254 6.05 -25.97 -9.04
C ALA A 254 4.67 -26.49 -8.61
N LYS A 255 4.36 -26.42 -7.31
CA LYS A 255 3.04 -26.81 -6.80
C LYS A 255 1.95 -25.85 -7.26
N LEU A 256 2.19 -24.53 -7.24
CA LEU A 256 1.22 -23.53 -7.72
C LEU A 256 0.98 -23.67 -9.24
N GLN A 257 2.04 -23.94 -10.02
CA GLN A 257 1.91 -24.24 -11.44
C GLN A 257 1.06 -25.49 -11.70
N TYR A 258 1.25 -26.54 -10.89
CA TYR A 258 0.42 -27.73 -10.94
C TYR A 258 -1.05 -27.44 -10.60
N LEU A 259 -1.33 -26.69 -9.51
CA LEU A 259 -2.69 -26.28 -9.15
C LEU A 259 -3.36 -25.46 -10.25
N LEU A 260 -2.60 -24.55 -10.86
CA LEU A 260 -3.08 -23.76 -11.99
C LEU A 260 -3.50 -24.67 -13.16
N SER A 261 -2.72 -25.71 -13.47
CA SER A 261 -3.04 -26.65 -14.55
C SER A 261 -4.25 -27.54 -14.28
N LEU A 262 -4.66 -27.71 -13.04
CA LEU A 262 -5.86 -28.47 -12.65
C LEU A 262 -7.13 -27.65 -12.73
N ALA A 263 -7.06 -26.31 -12.74
CA ALA A 263 -8.21 -25.43 -12.54
C ALA A 263 -9.33 -25.62 -13.60
N GLU A 264 -9.00 -26.08 -14.80
CA GLU A 264 -10.01 -26.41 -15.84
C GLU A 264 -10.87 -27.63 -15.48
N ASN A 265 -10.36 -28.55 -14.65
CA ASN A 265 -10.99 -29.84 -14.38
C ASN A 265 -11.33 -30.07 -12.90
N ASP A 266 -10.84 -29.20 -12.00
CA ASP A 266 -11.04 -29.32 -10.57
C ASP A 266 -11.64 -28.01 -10.00
N PRO A 267 -12.93 -28.03 -9.58
CA PRO A 267 -13.57 -26.85 -9.01
C PRO A 267 -12.87 -26.32 -7.75
N MET A 268 -12.20 -27.18 -6.97
CA MET A 268 -11.46 -26.73 -5.79
C MET A 268 -10.20 -25.97 -6.17
N ALA A 269 -9.48 -26.42 -7.21
CA ALA A 269 -8.36 -25.69 -7.76
C ALA A 269 -8.81 -24.35 -8.40
N ALA A 270 -10.00 -24.33 -9.03
CA ALA A 270 -10.58 -23.11 -9.59
C ALA A 270 -10.84 -22.02 -8.52
N LEU A 271 -11.17 -22.39 -7.28
CA LEU A 271 -11.33 -21.43 -6.20
C LEU A 271 -10.03 -20.68 -5.83
N LEU A 272 -8.87 -21.26 -6.13
CA LEU A 272 -7.57 -20.63 -5.90
C LEU A 272 -7.14 -19.69 -7.02
N MET A 273 -7.87 -19.65 -8.14
CA MET A 273 -7.47 -18.92 -9.35
C MET A 273 -7.13 -17.45 -9.12
N PRO A 274 -7.91 -16.65 -8.38
CA PRO A 274 -7.56 -15.25 -8.15
C PRO A 274 -6.19 -15.07 -7.50
N GLY A 275 -5.88 -15.90 -6.51
CA GLY A 275 -4.58 -15.91 -5.84
C GLY A 275 -3.44 -16.39 -6.74
N LEU A 276 -3.68 -17.46 -7.52
CA LEU A 276 -2.70 -17.99 -8.48
C LEU A 276 -2.36 -16.98 -9.57
N ILE A 277 -3.37 -16.32 -10.15
CA ILE A 277 -3.19 -15.29 -11.16
C ILE A 277 -2.37 -14.13 -10.60
N LYS A 278 -2.69 -13.66 -9.40
CA LYS A 278 -1.94 -12.59 -8.71
C LYS A 278 -0.49 -13.00 -8.45
N PHE A 279 -0.27 -14.22 -7.95
CA PHE A 279 1.08 -14.73 -7.67
C PHE A 279 1.96 -14.72 -8.92
N PHE A 280 1.48 -15.34 -10.00
CA PHE A 280 2.22 -15.37 -11.27
C PHE A 280 2.27 -14.00 -11.95
N GLY A 281 1.28 -13.14 -11.75
CA GLY A 281 1.28 -11.76 -12.21
C GLY A 281 2.40 -10.93 -11.56
N ASN A 282 2.54 -10.99 -10.25
CA ASN A 282 3.64 -10.33 -9.54
C ASN A 282 5.00 -10.90 -9.93
N MET A 283 5.08 -12.21 -10.17
CA MET A 283 6.29 -12.82 -10.71
C MET A 283 6.61 -12.31 -12.12
N GLY A 284 5.60 -12.22 -12.98
CA GLY A 284 5.74 -11.70 -14.34
C GLY A 284 6.14 -10.23 -14.38
N HIS A 285 5.64 -9.42 -13.45
CA HIS A 285 6.04 -8.02 -13.30
C HIS A 285 7.48 -7.87 -12.81
N SER A 286 7.86 -8.63 -11.76
CA SER A 286 9.18 -8.50 -11.12
C SER A 286 10.30 -9.19 -11.89
N GLN A 287 10.00 -10.27 -12.60
CA GLN A 287 10.96 -11.10 -13.33
C GLN A 287 10.42 -11.50 -14.72
N PRO A 288 10.15 -10.52 -15.62
CA PRO A 288 9.46 -10.78 -16.90
C PRO A 288 10.18 -11.79 -17.79
N ARG A 289 11.53 -11.71 -17.86
CA ARG A 289 12.33 -12.66 -18.66
C ARG A 289 12.17 -14.08 -18.17
N ARG A 290 12.26 -14.29 -16.88
CA ARG A 290 12.11 -15.61 -16.27
C ARG A 290 10.69 -16.16 -16.46
N MET A 291 9.67 -15.30 -16.35
CA MET A 291 8.28 -15.67 -16.60
C MET A 291 8.10 -16.22 -18.02
N VAL A 292 8.74 -15.61 -19.02
CA VAL A 292 8.69 -16.11 -20.42
C VAL A 292 9.49 -17.40 -20.59
N GLU A 293 10.69 -17.50 -20.04
CA GLU A 293 11.62 -18.59 -20.28
C GLU A 293 11.25 -19.87 -19.52
N GLU A 294 10.84 -19.75 -18.25
CA GLU A 294 10.55 -20.89 -17.38
C GLU A 294 9.06 -21.19 -17.24
N TYR A 295 8.19 -20.16 -17.37
CA TYR A 295 6.74 -20.24 -17.10
C TYR A 295 5.87 -19.77 -18.27
N GLY A 296 6.35 -19.90 -19.49
CA GLY A 296 5.62 -19.48 -20.70
C GLY A 296 4.22 -20.08 -20.81
N SER A 297 4.02 -21.34 -20.40
CA SER A 297 2.70 -21.99 -20.39
C SER A 297 1.73 -21.32 -19.41
N VAL A 298 2.23 -20.85 -18.26
CA VAL A 298 1.41 -20.09 -17.28
C VAL A 298 1.03 -18.73 -17.87
N MET A 299 1.98 -18.05 -18.54
CA MET A 299 1.69 -16.79 -19.22
C MET A 299 0.59 -16.96 -20.27
N VAL A 300 0.68 -17.99 -21.13
CA VAL A 300 -0.35 -18.31 -22.12
C VAL A 300 -1.71 -18.55 -21.47
N MET A 301 -1.75 -19.26 -20.34
CA MET A 301 -2.99 -19.52 -19.62
C MET A 301 -3.62 -18.22 -19.07
N ILE A 302 -2.82 -17.32 -18.47
CA ILE A 302 -3.29 -16.01 -18.01
C ILE A 302 -3.82 -15.19 -19.19
N LEU A 303 -3.12 -15.16 -20.31
CA LEU A 303 -3.53 -14.45 -21.52
C LEU A 303 -4.83 -15.00 -22.09
N ARG A 304 -4.98 -16.33 -22.20
CA ARG A 304 -6.21 -16.99 -22.66
C ARG A 304 -7.40 -16.71 -21.74
N LEU A 305 -7.16 -16.64 -20.42
CA LEU A 305 -8.20 -16.27 -19.46
C LEU A 305 -8.61 -14.81 -19.63
N ALA A 306 -7.64 -13.90 -19.83
CA ALA A 306 -7.90 -12.49 -20.12
C ALA A 306 -8.64 -12.28 -21.44
N ALA A 307 -8.29 -13.04 -22.47
CA ALA A 307 -8.97 -13.07 -23.77
C ALA A 307 -10.38 -13.72 -23.71
N GLY A 308 -10.71 -14.43 -22.61
CA GLY A 308 -11.98 -15.17 -22.50
C GLY A 308 -12.05 -16.42 -23.39
N THR A 309 -10.91 -16.89 -23.91
CA THR A 309 -10.81 -18.16 -24.66
C THR A 309 -10.62 -19.36 -23.74
N LEU A 310 -10.39 -19.10 -22.46
CA LEU A 310 -10.44 -20.05 -21.36
C LEU A 310 -11.55 -19.64 -20.41
N ASP A 311 -12.59 -20.48 -20.26
CA ASP A 311 -13.71 -20.24 -19.35
C ASP A 311 -13.61 -21.17 -18.14
N LEU A 312 -13.53 -20.57 -16.95
CA LEU A 312 -13.49 -21.27 -15.66
C LEU A 312 -14.81 -21.09 -14.87
N GLY A 313 -15.88 -20.67 -15.54
CA GLY A 313 -17.22 -20.54 -14.99
C GLY A 313 -17.51 -19.27 -14.17
N ASP A 314 -16.49 -18.50 -13.79
CA ASP A 314 -16.67 -17.21 -13.11
C ASP A 314 -16.14 -16.05 -13.97
N PRO A 315 -17.01 -15.17 -14.46
CA PRO A 315 -16.63 -14.05 -15.31
C PRO A 315 -15.72 -13.02 -14.61
N THR A 316 -15.62 -13.04 -13.28
CA THR A 316 -14.72 -12.15 -12.53
C THR A 316 -13.26 -12.52 -12.77
N PHE A 317 -12.94 -13.77 -13.04
CA PHE A 317 -11.57 -14.21 -13.34
C PHE A 317 -11.00 -13.54 -14.59
N GLN A 318 -11.83 -13.31 -15.59
CA GLN A 318 -11.39 -12.62 -16.81
C GLN A 318 -10.90 -11.19 -16.49
N LEU A 319 -11.63 -10.45 -15.65
CA LEU A 319 -11.23 -9.10 -15.29
C LEU A 319 -9.93 -9.09 -14.46
N VAL A 320 -9.80 -10.01 -13.51
CA VAL A 320 -8.56 -10.19 -12.73
C VAL A 320 -7.39 -10.54 -13.64
N ALA A 321 -7.60 -11.40 -14.64
CA ALA A 321 -6.56 -11.75 -15.60
C ALA A 321 -6.16 -10.55 -16.49
N ILE A 322 -7.11 -9.73 -16.95
CA ILE A 322 -6.83 -8.49 -17.69
C ILE A 322 -5.96 -7.55 -16.85
N GLU A 323 -6.35 -7.29 -15.60
CA GLU A 323 -5.58 -6.45 -14.68
C GLU A 323 -4.17 -7.01 -14.42
N THR A 324 -4.05 -8.34 -14.37
CA THR A 324 -2.77 -9.01 -14.20
C THR A 324 -1.87 -8.86 -15.43
N VAL A 325 -2.41 -9.02 -16.63
CA VAL A 325 -1.66 -8.77 -17.88
C VAL A 325 -1.17 -7.34 -17.93
N VAL A 326 -2.02 -6.38 -17.57
CA VAL A 326 -1.64 -4.97 -17.49
C VAL A 326 -0.57 -4.73 -16.42
N HIS A 327 -0.71 -5.36 -15.24
CA HIS A 327 0.31 -5.26 -14.19
C HIS A 327 1.67 -5.78 -14.66
N ILE A 328 1.72 -6.89 -15.39
CA ILE A 328 2.96 -7.38 -16.03
C ILE A 328 3.50 -6.33 -17.01
N GLY A 329 2.63 -5.78 -17.85
CA GLY A 329 2.97 -4.78 -18.87
C GLY A 329 3.19 -3.35 -18.34
N SER A 330 3.11 -3.12 -17.03
CA SER A 330 3.38 -1.79 -16.45
C SER A 330 4.88 -1.47 -16.32
N SER A 331 5.76 -2.36 -16.77
CA SER A 331 7.20 -2.13 -16.87
C SER A 331 7.68 -2.31 -18.32
N PRO A 332 8.73 -1.61 -18.75
CA PRO A 332 9.31 -1.75 -20.09
C PRO A 332 9.67 -3.20 -20.43
N GLU A 333 10.31 -3.91 -19.51
CA GLU A 333 10.65 -5.32 -19.69
C GLU A 333 9.41 -6.22 -19.76
N GLY A 334 8.36 -5.88 -19.03
CA GLY A 334 7.07 -6.58 -19.04
C GLY A 334 6.36 -6.42 -20.38
N ILE A 335 6.35 -5.21 -20.97
CA ILE A 335 5.82 -4.95 -22.32
C ILE A 335 6.54 -5.84 -23.34
N LEU A 336 7.88 -5.84 -23.33
CA LEU A 336 8.67 -6.66 -24.25
C LEU A 336 8.51 -8.18 -24.02
N ALA A 337 8.23 -8.59 -22.79
CA ALA A 337 7.93 -9.99 -22.46
C ALA A 337 6.58 -10.41 -23.03
N LEU A 338 5.53 -9.60 -22.84
CA LEU A 338 4.18 -9.84 -23.39
C LEU A 338 4.17 -9.83 -24.92
N ALA A 339 4.98 -8.97 -25.55
CA ALA A 339 5.10 -8.90 -27.01
C ALA A 339 5.55 -10.23 -27.68
N LYS A 340 6.16 -11.15 -26.92
CA LYS A 340 6.52 -12.48 -27.40
C LYS A 340 5.30 -13.41 -27.62
N PHE A 341 4.17 -13.10 -26.99
CA PHE A 341 2.91 -13.84 -27.08
C PHE A 341 1.91 -13.09 -27.99
N LYS A 342 2.35 -12.82 -29.23
CA LYS A 342 1.63 -11.91 -30.13
C LYS A 342 0.16 -12.29 -30.31
N THR A 343 -0.13 -13.56 -30.62
CA THR A 343 -1.50 -14.04 -30.92
C THR A 343 -2.42 -13.84 -29.71
N GLU A 344 -1.97 -14.27 -28.55
CA GLU A 344 -2.75 -14.17 -27.31
C GLU A 344 -2.93 -12.71 -26.87
N MET A 345 -1.90 -11.87 -27.05
CA MET A 345 -2.00 -10.43 -26.77
C MET A 345 -2.97 -9.73 -27.72
N ASP A 346 -2.97 -10.04 -29.01
CA ASP A 346 -3.91 -9.46 -29.97
C ASP A 346 -5.36 -9.78 -29.55
N GLU A 347 -5.64 -11.01 -29.10
CA GLU A 347 -6.96 -11.40 -28.55
C GLU A 347 -7.31 -10.63 -27.26
N VAL A 348 -6.37 -10.48 -26.33
CA VAL A 348 -6.57 -9.71 -25.09
C VAL A 348 -6.90 -8.26 -25.40
N LEU A 349 -6.16 -7.61 -26.29
CA LEU A 349 -6.37 -6.21 -26.68
C LEU A 349 -7.74 -5.98 -27.31
N ASP A 350 -8.22 -6.89 -28.18
CA ASP A 350 -9.55 -6.82 -28.78
C ASP A 350 -10.65 -6.94 -27.72
N VAL A 351 -10.48 -7.86 -26.76
CA VAL A 351 -11.42 -8.01 -25.62
C VAL A 351 -11.42 -6.76 -24.74
N ILE A 352 -10.27 -6.20 -24.42
CA ILE A 352 -10.16 -4.94 -23.67
C ILE A 352 -10.91 -3.83 -24.40
N GLY A 353 -10.68 -3.65 -25.70
CA GLY A 353 -11.33 -2.65 -26.54
C GLY A 353 -12.86 -2.85 -26.65
N THR A 354 -13.32 -4.09 -26.63
CA THR A 354 -14.76 -4.41 -26.63
C THR A 354 -15.36 -4.11 -25.26
N LYS A 355 -14.77 -4.60 -24.17
CA LYS A 355 -15.27 -4.40 -22.80
C LYS A 355 -15.24 -2.94 -22.35
N MET A 356 -14.26 -2.16 -22.79
CA MET A 356 -14.20 -0.71 -22.56
C MET A 356 -15.52 0.01 -22.99
N ARG A 357 -16.22 -0.53 -23.98
CA ARG A 357 -17.46 0.03 -24.55
C ARG A 357 -18.72 -0.63 -24.03
N THR A 358 -18.71 -1.94 -23.75
CA THR A 358 -19.89 -2.77 -23.56
C THR A 358 -20.09 -3.32 -22.16
N ALA A 359 -19.05 -3.37 -21.33
CA ALA A 359 -19.12 -3.90 -19.96
C ALA A 359 -19.94 -2.98 -19.03
N PRO A 360 -20.38 -3.46 -17.85
CA PRO A 360 -20.94 -2.61 -16.79
C PRO A 360 -20.00 -1.45 -16.43
N THR A 361 -20.55 -0.33 -15.97
CA THR A 361 -19.81 0.92 -15.76
C THR A 361 -18.61 0.76 -14.83
N ASP A 362 -18.77 0.03 -13.73
CA ASP A 362 -17.71 -0.26 -12.77
C ASP A 362 -16.53 -1.03 -13.40
N GLN A 363 -16.82 -2.05 -14.22
CA GLN A 363 -15.80 -2.79 -14.94
C GLN A 363 -15.13 -1.95 -16.03
N ARG A 364 -15.89 -1.08 -16.71
CA ARG A 364 -15.33 -0.15 -17.71
C ARG A 364 -14.35 0.82 -17.12
N VAL A 365 -14.63 1.34 -15.93
CA VAL A 365 -13.69 2.22 -15.18
C VAL A 365 -12.39 1.45 -14.90
N ARG A 366 -12.46 0.24 -14.36
CA ARG A 366 -11.29 -0.60 -14.08
C ARG A 366 -10.49 -0.91 -15.34
N ILE A 367 -11.15 -1.21 -16.46
CA ILE A 367 -10.50 -1.48 -17.74
C ILE A 367 -9.79 -0.23 -18.28
N LEU A 368 -10.40 0.95 -18.18
CA LEU A 368 -9.77 2.20 -18.61
C LEU A 368 -8.58 2.57 -17.73
N GLU A 369 -8.67 2.35 -16.42
CA GLU A 369 -7.55 2.55 -15.50
C GLU A 369 -6.40 1.58 -15.81
N ALA A 370 -6.72 0.32 -16.09
CA ALA A 370 -5.75 -0.67 -16.56
C ALA A 370 -5.09 -0.23 -17.88
N LEU A 371 -5.87 0.23 -18.87
CA LEU A 371 -5.33 0.77 -20.12
C LEU A 371 -4.41 1.97 -19.88
N ALA A 372 -4.83 2.91 -19.03
CA ALA A 372 -4.00 4.04 -18.70
C ALA A 372 -2.66 3.60 -18.10
N GLN A 373 -2.66 2.59 -17.23
CA GLN A 373 -1.45 2.02 -16.66
C GLN A 373 -0.57 1.37 -17.74
N LEU A 374 -1.14 0.55 -18.64
CA LEU A 374 -0.41 -0.15 -19.70
C LEU A 374 0.32 0.80 -20.66
N PHE A 375 -0.32 1.92 -21.00
CA PHE A 375 0.20 2.90 -21.95
C PHE A 375 0.98 4.06 -21.30
N THR A 376 1.10 4.08 -19.96
CA THR A 376 1.93 5.09 -19.27
C THR A 376 3.39 4.65 -19.26
N VAL A 377 4.23 5.35 -20.05
CA VAL A 377 5.68 5.18 -20.06
C VAL A 377 6.31 6.58 -19.89
N GLU A 378 6.71 6.88 -18.66
CA GLU A 378 7.23 8.21 -18.32
C GLU A 378 8.75 8.34 -18.59
N GLU A 379 9.54 7.31 -18.28
CA GLU A 379 11.01 7.39 -18.26
C GLU A 379 11.68 6.61 -19.40
N ASP A 380 11.40 5.34 -19.58
CA ASP A 380 12.05 4.50 -20.59
C ASP A 380 11.23 4.41 -21.89
N GLN A 381 11.40 5.40 -22.77
CA GLN A 381 10.79 5.44 -24.09
C GLN A 381 11.69 4.82 -25.17
N SER A 382 12.27 3.65 -24.90
CA SER A 382 13.04 2.91 -25.89
C SER A 382 12.18 2.58 -27.12
N GLU A 383 12.80 2.59 -28.32
CA GLU A 383 12.11 2.35 -29.58
C GLU A 383 11.31 1.02 -29.59
N GLY A 384 11.85 -0.01 -28.96
CA GLY A 384 11.19 -1.32 -28.83
C GLY A 384 9.89 -1.26 -27.99
N VAL A 385 9.89 -0.52 -26.88
CA VAL A 385 8.72 -0.36 -26.00
C VAL A 385 7.67 0.51 -26.69
N VAL A 386 8.07 1.69 -27.17
CA VAL A 386 7.16 2.64 -27.83
C VAL A 386 6.53 2.01 -29.07
N GLY A 387 7.34 1.34 -29.92
CA GLY A 387 6.84 0.66 -31.11
C GLY A 387 5.89 -0.51 -30.79
N THR A 388 6.12 -1.23 -29.69
CA THR A 388 5.19 -2.29 -29.25
C THR A 388 3.84 -1.71 -28.84
N LEU A 389 3.82 -0.63 -28.06
CA LEU A 389 2.59 0.05 -27.64
C LEU A 389 1.84 0.65 -28.84
N GLU A 390 2.55 1.22 -29.79
CA GLU A 390 1.96 1.72 -31.05
C GLU A 390 1.28 0.59 -31.84
N LEU A 391 1.90 -0.59 -31.90
CA LEU A 391 1.31 -1.79 -32.56
C LEU A 391 0.08 -2.33 -31.80
N TRP A 392 0.02 -2.17 -30.49
CA TRP A 392 -1.09 -2.65 -29.66
C TRP A 392 -2.32 -1.75 -29.68
N TRP A 393 -2.14 -0.43 -29.87
CA TRP A 393 -3.24 0.52 -29.82
C TRP A 393 -4.40 0.22 -30.78
N PRO A 394 -4.19 -0.15 -32.06
CA PRO A 394 -5.28 -0.47 -32.97
C PRO A 394 -6.19 -1.61 -32.50
N GLY A 395 -5.66 -2.60 -31.78
CA GLY A 395 -6.46 -3.69 -31.17
C GLY A 395 -7.42 -3.18 -30.10
N VAL A 396 -7.01 -2.17 -29.34
CA VAL A 396 -7.83 -1.59 -28.27
C VAL A 396 -8.92 -0.64 -28.79
N ALA A 397 -8.52 0.39 -29.53
CA ALA A 397 -9.43 1.49 -29.88
C ALA A 397 -9.57 1.72 -31.39
N GLY A 398 -8.82 1.00 -32.23
CA GLY A 398 -8.74 1.26 -33.67
C GLY A 398 -7.66 2.29 -33.99
N VAL A 399 -7.73 2.84 -35.20
CA VAL A 399 -6.69 3.72 -35.75
C VAL A 399 -6.79 5.18 -35.26
N ASN A 400 -7.81 5.55 -34.49
CA ASN A 400 -8.06 6.90 -33.98
C ASN A 400 -8.54 6.88 -32.52
N LEU A 401 -8.94 8.03 -31.98
CA LEU A 401 -9.43 8.17 -30.62
C LEU A 401 -10.96 8.18 -30.50
N GLU A 402 -11.70 8.02 -31.60
CA GLU A 402 -13.16 8.15 -31.61
C GLU A 402 -13.85 7.25 -30.58
N LYS A 403 -13.44 5.99 -30.48
CA LYS A 403 -14.05 5.03 -29.53
C LYS A 403 -13.77 5.41 -28.08
N LEU A 404 -12.59 5.89 -27.77
CA LEU A 404 -12.23 6.38 -26.43
C LEU A 404 -13.01 7.64 -26.09
N MET A 405 -13.10 8.59 -27.03
CA MET A 405 -13.85 9.82 -26.84
C MET A 405 -15.36 9.61 -26.72
N ALA A 406 -15.91 8.60 -27.38
CA ALA A 406 -17.31 8.20 -27.18
C ALA A 406 -17.58 7.73 -25.75
N VAL A 407 -16.61 7.12 -25.08
CA VAL A 407 -16.68 6.76 -23.66
C VAL A 407 -16.49 7.98 -22.77
N ALA A 408 -15.51 8.82 -23.06
CA ALA A 408 -15.21 10.04 -22.29
C ALA A 408 -16.37 11.04 -22.24
N ARG A 409 -17.20 11.09 -23.27
CA ARG A 409 -18.36 11.99 -23.35
C ARG A 409 -19.61 11.51 -22.62
N GLN A 410 -19.58 10.34 -21.97
CA GLN A 410 -20.71 9.84 -21.20
C GLN A 410 -20.87 10.58 -19.86
N PRO A 411 -22.11 10.72 -19.34
CA PRO A 411 -22.39 11.53 -18.15
C PRO A 411 -22.05 10.83 -16.81
N PHE A 412 -20.98 10.06 -16.79
CA PHE A 412 -20.48 9.35 -15.59
C PHE A 412 -19.08 9.85 -15.24
N ALA A 413 -18.96 10.58 -14.13
CA ALA A 413 -17.72 11.27 -13.74
C ALA A 413 -16.52 10.33 -13.65
N ASP A 414 -16.66 9.16 -13.02
CA ASP A 414 -15.59 8.18 -12.87
C ASP A 414 -15.12 7.64 -14.22
N LEU A 415 -16.09 7.32 -15.10
CA LEU A 415 -15.81 6.81 -16.44
C LEU A 415 -15.11 7.87 -17.30
N HIS A 416 -15.59 9.10 -17.22
CA HIS A 416 -15.00 10.27 -17.87
C HIS A 416 -13.55 10.46 -17.42
N CYS A 417 -13.31 10.51 -16.11
CA CYS A 417 -11.96 10.67 -15.56
C CYS A 417 -11.03 9.51 -15.94
N ALA A 418 -11.53 8.27 -15.94
CA ALA A 418 -10.74 7.10 -16.36
C ALA A 418 -10.36 7.19 -17.85
N ALA A 419 -11.25 7.65 -18.72
CA ALA A 419 -10.93 7.86 -20.12
C ALA A 419 -9.91 9.01 -20.33
N LEU A 420 -9.99 10.09 -19.55
CA LEU A 420 -8.97 11.14 -19.55
C LEU A 420 -7.60 10.66 -19.07
N LYS A 421 -7.54 9.70 -18.12
CA LYS A 421 -6.28 9.04 -17.72
C LYS A 421 -5.63 8.32 -18.90
N VAL A 422 -6.40 7.65 -19.75
CA VAL A 422 -5.88 7.02 -20.97
C VAL A 422 -5.33 8.07 -21.93
N LEU A 423 -6.02 9.20 -22.14
CA LEU A 423 -5.49 10.31 -22.95
C LEU A 423 -4.19 10.87 -22.38
N LYS A 424 -4.07 11.00 -21.04
CA LYS A 424 -2.83 11.40 -20.40
C LYS A 424 -1.69 10.41 -20.68
N ALA A 425 -1.97 9.11 -20.60
CA ALA A 425 -0.98 8.07 -20.91
C ALA A 425 -0.48 8.18 -22.35
N LEU A 426 -1.39 8.38 -23.32
CA LEU A 426 -1.03 8.60 -24.72
C LEU A 426 -0.24 9.89 -24.94
N ALA A 427 -0.44 10.93 -24.13
CA ALA A 427 0.28 12.19 -24.24
C ALA A 427 1.78 12.09 -23.92
N TYR A 428 2.22 11.03 -23.24
CA TYR A 428 3.66 10.73 -23.04
C TYR A 428 4.34 10.23 -24.32
N LEU A 429 3.58 9.64 -25.27
CA LEU A 429 4.08 8.93 -26.45
C LEU A 429 3.93 9.81 -27.69
N ASP A 430 4.96 9.91 -28.53
CA ASP A 430 4.95 10.75 -29.72
C ASP A 430 3.84 10.37 -30.73
N TRP A 431 3.60 9.06 -30.94
CA TRP A 431 2.50 8.60 -31.76
C TRP A 431 1.12 8.89 -31.12
N GLY A 432 1.03 8.83 -29.80
CA GLY A 432 -0.18 9.20 -29.05
C GLY A 432 -0.47 10.70 -29.16
N GLN A 433 0.54 11.55 -29.10
CA GLN A 433 0.41 13.00 -29.36
C GLN A 433 -0.09 13.28 -30.78
N LYS A 434 0.40 12.54 -31.77
CA LYS A 434 -0.09 12.62 -33.17
C LYS A 434 -1.57 12.23 -33.26
N LEU A 435 -2.01 11.19 -32.54
CA LEU A 435 -3.42 10.83 -32.44
C LEU A 435 -4.26 11.93 -31.79
N ILE A 436 -3.80 12.50 -30.66
CA ILE A 436 -4.49 13.61 -29.96
C ILE A 436 -4.66 14.82 -30.92
N ARG A 437 -3.60 15.18 -31.66
CA ARG A 437 -3.65 16.28 -32.62
C ARG A 437 -4.59 16.00 -33.79
N SER A 438 -4.60 14.77 -34.29
CA SER A 438 -5.35 14.39 -35.49
C SER A 438 -6.84 14.17 -35.24
N GLU A 439 -7.24 13.96 -33.97
CA GLU A 439 -8.64 13.73 -33.61
C GLU A 439 -9.42 15.09 -33.66
N PRO A 440 -10.46 15.20 -34.50
CA PRO A 440 -11.17 16.46 -34.69
C PRO A 440 -11.79 17.02 -33.40
N GLY A 441 -11.44 18.27 -33.06
CA GLY A 441 -11.99 18.99 -31.91
C GLY A 441 -11.47 18.51 -30.54
N LEU A 442 -10.51 17.58 -30.49
CA LEU A 442 -10.00 17.05 -29.22
C LEU A 442 -9.11 18.07 -28.49
N VAL A 443 -8.24 18.76 -29.20
CA VAL A 443 -7.37 19.80 -28.60
C VAL A 443 -8.23 20.91 -28.00
N GLU A 444 -9.25 21.38 -28.73
CA GLU A 444 -10.22 22.37 -28.27
C GLU A 444 -11.01 21.87 -27.07
N TYR A 445 -11.43 20.60 -27.07
CA TYR A 445 -12.12 19.98 -25.94
C TYR A 445 -11.22 19.92 -24.70
N ILE A 446 -9.95 19.56 -24.83
CA ILE A 446 -9.00 19.52 -23.71
C ILE A 446 -8.79 20.93 -23.13
N LEU A 447 -8.66 21.94 -24.00
CA LEU A 447 -8.45 23.32 -23.60
C LEU A 447 -9.72 24.02 -23.07
N ASN A 448 -10.91 23.47 -23.34
CA ASN A 448 -12.17 24.05 -22.87
C ASN A 448 -12.44 23.67 -21.41
N ARG A 449 -12.29 24.64 -20.51
CA ARG A 449 -12.53 24.47 -19.06
C ARG A 449 -14.00 24.33 -18.71
N ALA A 450 -14.90 24.89 -19.54
CA ALA A 450 -16.33 24.91 -19.26
C ALA A 450 -17.01 23.53 -19.41
N THR A 451 -16.33 22.55 -20.04
CA THR A 451 -16.85 21.20 -20.17
C THR A 451 -16.70 20.35 -18.90
N GLU A 452 -15.97 20.84 -17.91
CA GLU A 452 -15.71 20.13 -16.66
C GLU A 452 -16.45 20.78 -15.49
N ASN A 453 -17.43 20.07 -14.95
CA ASN A 453 -18.16 20.50 -13.76
C ASN A 453 -17.45 20.13 -12.45
N GLU A 454 -16.72 19.01 -12.45
CA GLU A 454 -16.03 18.49 -11.28
C GLU A 454 -14.54 18.84 -11.26
N SER A 455 -13.99 18.94 -10.05
CA SER A 455 -12.56 19.22 -9.84
C SER A 455 -11.65 18.14 -10.41
N SER A 456 -12.08 16.88 -10.35
CA SER A 456 -11.33 15.71 -10.87
C SER A 456 -11.10 15.81 -12.39
N GLY A 457 -12.13 16.14 -13.17
CA GLY A 457 -12.01 16.34 -14.62
C GLY A 457 -11.11 17.52 -14.97
N LYS A 458 -11.21 18.64 -14.21
CA LYS A 458 -10.31 19.80 -14.40
C LYS A 458 -8.84 19.46 -14.15
N VAL A 459 -8.57 18.69 -13.08
CA VAL A 459 -7.23 18.21 -12.77
C VAL A 459 -6.72 17.32 -13.90
N MET A 460 -7.50 16.36 -14.37
CA MET A 460 -7.09 15.44 -15.43
C MET A 460 -6.77 16.15 -16.75
N LYS A 461 -7.59 17.11 -17.16
CA LYS A 461 -7.29 17.92 -18.36
C LYS A 461 -6.02 18.74 -18.21
N TRP A 462 -5.80 19.34 -17.04
CA TRP A 462 -4.57 20.07 -16.78
C TRP A 462 -3.35 19.13 -16.79
N GLU A 463 -3.45 17.93 -16.25
CA GLU A 463 -2.39 16.93 -16.30
C GLU A 463 -2.08 16.48 -17.75
N ILE A 464 -3.10 16.32 -18.61
CA ILE A 464 -2.88 16.05 -20.05
C ILE A 464 -2.09 17.19 -20.68
N VAL A 465 -2.53 18.45 -20.49
CA VAL A 465 -1.85 19.61 -21.04
C VAL A 465 -0.44 19.76 -20.50
N LYS A 466 -0.23 19.52 -19.20
CA LYS A 466 1.09 19.52 -18.56
C LYS A 466 2.00 18.48 -19.23
N THR A 467 1.53 17.26 -19.44
CA THR A 467 2.29 16.20 -20.10
C THR A 467 2.70 16.59 -21.52
N LEU A 468 1.77 17.17 -22.30
CA LEU A 468 2.05 17.67 -23.65
C LEU A 468 3.09 18.82 -23.65
N VAL A 469 2.91 19.80 -22.77
CA VAL A 469 3.81 20.98 -22.69
C VAL A 469 5.23 20.61 -22.26
N LEU A 470 5.36 19.63 -21.35
CA LEU A 470 6.67 19.17 -20.85
C LEU A 470 7.32 18.12 -21.75
N SER A 471 6.61 17.61 -22.75
CA SER A 471 7.15 16.65 -23.72
C SER A 471 8.15 17.31 -24.67
N GLY A 472 9.29 16.63 -24.89
CA GLY A 472 10.30 17.07 -25.86
C GLY A 472 9.86 16.97 -27.33
N THR A 473 8.79 16.21 -27.62
CA THR A 473 8.32 15.95 -29.00
C THR A 473 7.11 16.81 -29.41
N ALA A 474 6.36 17.33 -28.45
CA ALA A 474 5.11 18.07 -28.73
C ALA A 474 5.29 19.28 -29.65
N SER A 475 6.37 20.03 -29.50
CA SER A 475 6.66 21.19 -30.36
C SER A 475 6.90 20.86 -31.84
N SER A 476 7.22 19.60 -32.16
CA SER A 476 7.34 19.12 -33.54
C SER A 476 6.03 18.55 -34.10
N ILE A 477 5.06 18.25 -33.21
CA ILE A 477 3.79 17.61 -33.56
C ILE A 477 2.65 18.64 -33.63
N PHE A 478 2.52 19.50 -32.64
CA PHE A 478 1.53 20.57 -32.60
C PHE A 478 2.05 21.82 -33.30
N ASP A 479 1.14 22.57 -33.95
CA ASP A 479 1.53 23.84 -34.55
C ASP A 479 1.78 24.95 -33.50
N GLU A 480 2.35 26.08 -33.94
CA GLU A 480 2.75 27.17 -33.06
C GLU A 480 1.56 27.74 -32.27
N PHE A 481 0.40 27.88 -32.91
CA PHE A 481 -0.80 28.36 -32.27
C PHE A 481 -1.30 27.40 -31.19
N GLN A 482 -1.37 26.10 -31.50
CA GLN A 482 -1.77 25.06 -30.54
C GLN A 482 -0.80 25.02 -29.34
N MET A 483 0.51 25.10 -29.59
CA MET A 483 1.52 25.14 -28.52
C MET A 483 1.39 26.37 -27.63
N GLU A 484 1.07 27.53 -28.20
CA GLU A 484 0.82 28.76 -27.44
C GLU A 484 -0.41 28.58 -26.51
N GLN A 485 -1.51 28.03 -27.02
CA GLN A 485 -2.71 27.79 -26.24
C GLN A 485 -2.48 26.76 -25.12
N LEU A 486 -1.75 25.66 -25.40
CA LEU A 486 -1.37 24.64 -24.40
C LEU A 486 -0.51 25.27 -23.30
N ASN A 487 0.49 26.07 -23.66
CA ASN A 487 1.34 26.78 -22.69
C ASN A 487 0.55 27.79 -21.85
N LYS A 488 -0.37 28.55 -22.46
CA LYS A 488 -1.26 29.47 -21.74
C LYS A 488 -2.10 28.73 -20.72
N TYR A 489 -2.76 27.64 -21.12
CA TYR A 489 -3.58 26.80 -20.25
C TYR A 489 -2.77 26.23 -19.08
N TYR A 490 -1.58 25.71 -19.34
CA TYR A 490 -0.67 25.16 -18.32
C TYR A 490 -0.28 26.21 -17.28
N ARG A 491 0.15 27.42 -17.72
CA ARG A 491 0.56 28.52 -16.82
C ARG A 491 -0.57 29.05 -15.96
N GLN A 492 -1.80 29.06 -16.47
CA GLN A 492 -3.00 29.50 -15.74
C GLN A 492 -3.35 28.55 -14.56
N GLY A 493 -2.91 27.29 -14.62
CA GLY A 493 -3.18 26.30 -13.57
C GLY A 493 -4.58 25.67 -13.67
N VAL A 494 -4.88 24.75 -12.76
CA VAL A 494 -6.08 23.90 -12.80
C VAL A 494 -7.40 24.69 -12.67
N PHE A 495 -7.46 25.61 -11.73
CA PHE A 495 -8.70 26.29 -11.33
C PHE A 495 -8.82 27.73 -11.83
N TYR A 496 -8.09 28.07 -12.89
CA TYR A 496 -8.20 29.40 -13.49
C TYR A 496 -9.62 29.65 -13.99
N VAL A 497 -10.18 30.81 -13.63
CA VAL A 497 -11.46 31.33 -14.11
C VAL A 497 -11.21 32.63 -14.83
N GLU A 498 -11.66 32.72 -16.07
CA GLU A 498 -11.56 33.95 -16.85
C GLU A 498 -12.57 34.98 -16.29
N THR A 499 -12.09 36.05 -15.70
CA THR A 499 -12.93 37.16 -15.24
C THR A 499 -13.41 37.93 -16.48
N GLN A 500 -14.70 37.83 -16.80
CA GLN A 500 -15.31 38.75 -17.72
C GLN A 500 -15.40 40.11 -17.03
N VAL A 501 -14.67 41.09 -17.54
CA VAL A 501 -14.85 42.49 -17.14
C VAL A 501 -16.11 42.96 -17.85
N GLU A 502 -17.27 42.97 -17.15
CA GLU A 502 -18.43 43.74 -17.60
C GLU A 502 -18.09 45.23 -17.47
N VAL A 503 -17.85 45.87 -18.58
CA VAL A 503 -17.78 47.31 -18.63
C VAL A 503 -19.21 47.84 -18.50
N ALA A 504 -19.56 48.28 -17.28
CA ALA A 504 -20.77 49.04 -17.10
C ALA A 504 -20.66 50.33 -17.94
N MET A 505 -21.43 50.42 -19.03
CA MET A 505 -21.65 51.71 -19.72
C MET A 505 -22.58 52.52 -18.83
N GLU A 506 -22.06 53.50 -18.11
CA GLU A 506 -22.86 54.57 -17.57
C GLU A 506 -23.47 55.34 -18.75
N GLY A 507 -24.78 55.21 -18.92
CA GLY A 507 -25.56 56.03 -19.87
C GLY A 507 -25.59 57.46 -19.36
N GLU A 508 -25.01 58.38 -20.10
CA GLU A 508 -25.30 59.81 -19.96
C GLU A 508 -26.77 60.06 -20.25
N ASN A 509 -27.47 60.65 -19.25
CA ASN A 509 -28.71 61.39 -19.44
C ASN A 509 -28.41 62.88 -19.59
#